data_0bea2ca8c4004c251d8474eda01abf94
#
_entry.id   0bea2ca8c4004c251d8474eda01abf94
#
_cell.length_a   1.000
_cell.length_b   1.000
_cell.length_c   1.000
_cell.angle_alpha   90.00
_cell.angle_beta   90.00
_cell.angle_gamma   90.00
#
_symmetry.space_group_name_H-M   'P 1'
#
loop_
_entity.id
_entity.type
_entity.pdbx_description
1 polymer ?
#
loop_
_entity_poly.entity_id
_entity_poly.type
_entity_poly.pdbx_seq_one_letter_code
_entity_poly.pdbx_strand_id
1 'polypeptide(L)'
;MGPTLFKSSTTVKRLAVSIACIAAGLAVAQSLTTATKLPGKVHLLPATLETTQWGWFDNSQAPVLTIDSGDTVVMETMMHSHNQVVPGKTIEDIKKLRTDHPGRGPHTLTGPIYVNGAEPGDVLKVKLNRIVPRAYGVNFNVPGMFGQFPKDFQDGQVKFLYLDLVRNVAEFLPGVEVPLRPFPGTLGVARAAPGRYSSVPPGEFGGNMDIRDFVEGTTLFVPVHVKGALLWSGDSHAAQGNGEVNLTAIETAFKELNVTVEVIKGKKLDMPRIETPANWITMGFDADLNKAWDGAKAQTVAYLGEQRGINAKAAEEAMVKVSDCRVSQVVNIKKGVHCLNPKDVNATNNSGSRPTADTAELYVAVGNDADMNKSMDAASMGMIKLLQEKKGLSRLDAYGLASAAMDCRVGAVSDVNKAVHCVMPKNMWVAK
;
A
#
# COMPACT_ATOMS: atom_id res chain seq x y z
N MET A 1 -2.22 38.23 -94.53
CA MET A 1 -1.61 37.05 -93.96
C MET A 1 -1.60 37.29 -92.42
N GLY A 2 -2.56 36.77 -91.72
CA GLY A 2 -2.81 37.09 -90.35
C GLY A 2 -2.13 36.15 -89.31
N PRO A 3 -1.88 36.61 -88.12
CA PRO A 3 -1.32 35.77 -87.04
C PRO A 3 -2.41 35.19 -86.19
N THR A 4 -2.22 33.96 -85.78
CA THR A 4 -3.01 33.12 -84.93
C THR A 4 -2.81 33.49 -83.45
N LEU A 5 -3.93 33.68 -82.69
CA LEU A 5 -3.99 33.93 -81.25
C LEU A 5 -3.86 32.63 -80.47
N PHE A 6 -2.92 32.59 -79.52
CA PHE A 6 -2.88 31.65 -78.45
C PHE A 6 -3.45 32.33 -77.19
N LYS A 7 -4.54 31.86 -76.67
CA LYS A 7 -5.05 32.23 -75.31
C LYS A 7 -4.67 31.16 -74.34
N SER A 8 -3.87 31.50 -73.37
CA SER A 8 -3.38 30.64 -72.32
C SER A 8 -4.38 30.41 -71.18
N SER A 9 -4.44 29.19 -70.72
CA SER A 9 -5.27 28.68 -69.64
C SER A 9 -4.66 29.00 -68.28
N THR A 10 -4.77 30.23 -67.77
CA THR A 10 -4.21 30.65 -66.49
C THR A 10 -5.27 30.69 -65.32
N THR A 11 -6.56 30.54 -65.69
CA THR A 11 -7.62 30.72 -64.71
C THR A 11 -7.98 29.48 -63.90
N VAL A 12 -7.69 28.27 -64.40
CA VAL A 12 -8.03 27.00 -63.72
C VAL A 12 -7.04 26.64 -62.60
N LYS A 13 -5.78 27.07 -62.70
CA LYS A 13 -4.76 26.77 -61.66
C LYS A 13 -4.94 27.59 -60.37
N ARG A 14 -5.52 28.78 -60.43
CA ARG A 14 -5.72 29.63 -59.25
C ARG A 14 -6.89 29.16 -58.38
N LEU A 15 -7.92 28.53 -58.93
CA LEU A 15 -9.07 28.02 -58.21
C LEU A 15 -8.73 26.74 -57.40
N ALA A 16 -7.86 25.85 -57.97
CA ALA A 16 -7.42 24.63 -57.30
C ALA A 16 -6.50 24.90 -56.11
N VAL A 17 -5.62 25.94 -56.18
CA VAL A 17 -4.75 26.32 -55.05
C VAL A 17 -5.55 26.94 -53.90
N SER A 18 -6.59 27.73 -54.19
CA SER A 18 -7.43 28.33 -53.16
C SER A 18 -8.28 27.30 -52.39
N ILE A 19 -8.76 26.24 -53.05
CA ILE A 19 -9.51 25.15 -52.40
C ILE A 19 -8.58 24.28 -51.55
N ALA A 20 -7.34 24.02 -51.98
CA ALA A 20 -6.37 23.26 -51.20
C ALA A 20 -5.93 24.01 -49.93
N CYS A 21 -5.79 25.34 -49.96
CA CYS A 21 -5.46 26.13 -48.77
C CYS A 21 -6.62 26.21 -47.77
N ILE A 22 -7.89 26.22 -48.20
CA ILE A 22 -9.04 26.18 -47.29
C ILE A 22 -9.21 24.80 -46.64
N ALA A 23 -8.95 23.71 -47.39
CA ALA A 23 -8.99 22.36 -46.85
C ALA A 23 -7.85 22.09 -45.87
N ALA A 24 -6.64 22.60 -46.11
CA ALA A 24 -5.51 22.51 -45.20
C ALA A 24 -5.72 23.37 -43.92
N GLY A 25 -6.35 24.53 -44.03
CA GLY A 25 -6.71 25.38 -42.88
C GLY A 25 -7.75 24.77 -41.99
N LEU A 26 -8.74 24.05 -42.51
CA LEU A 26 -9.74 23.32 -41.75
C LEU A 26 -9.18 22.06 -41.07
N ALA A 27 -8.23 21.36 -41.71
CA ALA A 27 -7.56 20.20 -41.11
C ALA A 27 -6.61 20.58 -39.95
N VAL A 28 -5.96 21.76 -40.06
CA VAL A 28 -5.11 22.29 -38.94
C VAL A 28 -5.97 22.81 -37.79
N ALA A 29 -7.17 23.38 -38.05
CA ALA A 29 -8.08 23.82 -37.00
C ALA A 29 -8.72 22.66 -36.22
N GLN A 30 -8.88 21.47 -36.81
CA GLN A 30 -9.39 20.29 -36.11
C GLN A 30 -8.34 19.55 -35.27
N SER A 31 -7.04 19.77 -35.45
CA SER A 31 -5.98 19.14 -34.66
C SER A 31 -5.53 19.98 -33.44
N LEU A 32 -6.16 21.14 -33.18
CA LEU A 32 -5.78 22.04 -32.08
C LEU A 32 -6.75 22.03 -30.89
N THR A 33 -7.66 21.05 -30.82
CA THR A 33 -8.59 20.92 -29.66
C THR A 33 -8.32 19.69 -28.79
N THR A 34 -7.07 19.25 -28.65
CA THR A 34 -6.70 18.56 -27.42
C THR A 34 -6.53 19.67 -26.36
N ALA A 35 -7.59 19.95 -25.63
CA ALA A 35 -7.51 20.80 -24.45
C ALA A 35 -6.38 20.24 -23.56
N THR A 36 -5.25 20.94 -23.49
CA THR A 36 -4.19 20.65 -22.52
C THR A 36 -4.85 20.73 -21.16
N LYS A 37 -5.06 19.58 -20.50
CA LYS A 37 -5.58 19.55 -19.14
C LYS A 37 -4.65 20.40 -18.30
N LEU A 38 -5.16 21.51 -17.75
CA LEU A 38 -4.38 22.36 -16.85
C LEU A 38 -3.87 21.49 -15.71
N PRO A 39 -2.65 21.73 -15.22
CA PRO A 39 -2.17 21.08 -13.99
C PRO A 39 -3.19 21.28 -12.87
N GLY A 40 -3.48 20.21 -12.10
CA GLY A 40 -4.32 20.30 -10.94
C GLY A 40 -3.76 21.29 -9.91
N LYS A 41 -4.62 21.82 -9.06
CA LYS A 41 -4.21 22.67 -7.94
C LYS A 41 -3.42 21.87 -6.92
N VAL A 42 -2.61 22.57 -6.13
CA VAL A 42 -1.89 22.00 -4.98
C VAL A 42 -2.54 22.54 -3.71
N HIS A 43 -2.95 21.63 -2.83
CA HIS A 43 -3.56 21.93 -1.54
C HIS A 43 -2.62 21.48 -0.41
N LEU A 44 -2.52 22.29 0.64
CA LEU A 44 -1.80 21.93 1.86
C LEU A 44 -2.81 21.51 2.91
N LEU A 45 -2.61 20.34 3.53
CA LEU A 45 -3.46 19.83 4.58
C LEU A 45 -2.62 19.43 5.81
N PRO A 46 -2.43 20.33 6.78
CA PRO A 46 -1.71 20.03 8.00
C PRO A 46 -2.50 19.02 8.85
N ALA A 47 -1.79 18.20 9.63
CA ALA A 47 -2.41 17.30 10.60
C ALA A 47 -2.62 18.02 11.93
N THR A 48 -3.84 18.44 12.20
CA THR A 48 -4.30 19.03 13.46
C THR A 48 -5.41 18.20 14.08
N LEU A 49 -5.88 18.53 15.26
CA LEU A 49 -7.03 17.82 15.87
C LEU A 49 -8.32 18.03 15.07
N GLU A 50 -8.45 19.15 14.33
CA GLU A 50 -9.60 19.49 13.50
C GLU A 50 -9.55 18.82 12.13
N THR A 51 -8.36 18.52 11.63
CA THR A 51 -8.17 17.91 10.29
C THR A 51 -7.91 16.42 10.35
N THR A 52 -7.96 15.82 11.55
CA THR A 52 -7.73 14.39 11.73
C THR A 52 -8.85 13.69 12.51
N GLN A 53 -9.01 12.40 12.27
CA GLN A 53 -9.87 11.52 13.04
C GLN A 53 -9.01 10.49 13.79
N TRP A 54 -9.26 10.29 15.08
CA TRP A 54 -8.60 9.22 15.82
C TRP A 54 -9.46 7.95 15.85
N GLY A 55 -8.94 6.89 15.26
CA GLY A 55 -9.42 5.52 15.40
C GLY A 55 -10.64 5.14 14.56
N TRP A 56 -11.16 6.08 13.76
CA TRP A 56 -12.38 5.86 12.98
C TRP A 56 -12.24 6.33 11.54
N PHE A 57 -12.90 5.61 10.62
CA PHE A 57 -13.42 6.13 9.37
C PHE A 57 -14.89 6.51 9.63
N ASP A 58 -15.16 7.78 9.91
CA ASP A 58 -16.51 8.28 10.18
C ASP A 58 -17.01 9.07 8.98
N ASN A 59 -17.85 8.44 8.14
CA ASN A 59 -18.37 9.04 6.92
C ASN A 59 -19.50 10.07 7.15
N SER A 60 -19.89 10.33 8.41
CA SER A 60 -20.82 11.40 8.79
C SER A 60 -20.12 12.74 9.04
N GLN A 61 -18.79 12.76 9.15
CA GLN A 61 -18.04 14.00 9.36
C GLN A 61 -17.99 14.85 8.10
N ALA A 62 -18.07 16.17 8.28
CA ALA A 62 -17.87 17.11 7.21
C ALA A 62 -16.43 17.01 6.67
N PRO A 63 -16.24 17.12 5.34
CA PRO A 63 -14.91 17.15 4.75
C PRO A 63 -14.08 18.32 5.29
N VAL A 64 -12.80 18.03 5.59
CA VAL A 64 -11.83 19.08 6.01
C VAL A 64 -11.19 19.77 4.81
N LEU A 65 -11.31 19.15 3.63
CA LEU A 65 -10.82 19.66 2.35
C LEU A 65 -11.72 19.16 1.22
N THR A 66 -11.94 20.02 0.22
CA THR A 66 -12.61 19.64 -1.04
C THR A 66 -11.64 19.91 -2.20
N ILE A 67 -11.47 18.94 -3.09
CA ILE A 67 -10.57 18.99 -4.23
C ILE A 67 -11.27 18.60 -5.53
N ASP A 68 -10.68 18.98 -6.66
CA ASP A 68 -11.08 18.52 -7.99
C ASP A 68 -10.23 17.33 -8.46
N SER A 69 -10.76 16.51 -9.38
CA SER A 69 -10.03 15.40 -9.98
C SER A 69 -8.80 15.89 -10.74
N GLY A 70 -7.63 15.43 -10.34
CA GLY A 70 -6.33 15.82 -10.85
C GLY A 70 -5.56 16.75 -9.92
N ASP A 71 -6.17 17.18 -8.82
CA ASP A 71 -5.49 17.98 -7.81
C ASP A 71 -4.47 17.16 -7.00
N THR A 72 -3.51 17.88 -6.43
CA THR A 72 -2.49 17.32 -5.56
C THR A 72 -2.72 17.80 -4.13
N VAL A 73 -2.65 16.90 -3.17
CA VAL A 73 -2.70 17.22 -1.75
C VAL A 73 -1.35 16.89 -1.12
N VAL A 74 -0.76 17.90 -0.49
CA VAL A 74 0.42 17.75 0.37
C VAL A 74 -0.09 17.72 1.79
N MET A 75 -0.26 16.51 2.34
CA MET A 75 -0.78 16.33 3.68
C MET A 75 0.32 15.95 4.68
N GLU A 76 0.15 16.36 5.91
CA GLU A 76 0.87 15.81 7.05
C GLU A 76 0.05 14.66 7.66
N THR A 77 0.74 13.78 8.40
CA THR A 77 0.08 12.80 9.26
C THR A 77 0.51 12.97 10.71
N MET A 78 -0.21 12.34 11.60
CA MET A 78 0.00 12.43 13.05
C MET A 78 0.25 11.03 13.61
N MET A 79 1.11 10.92 14.61
CA MET A 79 1.36 9.67 15.34
C MET A 79 0.05 9.14 15.97
N HIS A 80 0.01 7.87 16.27
CA HIS A 80 -1.12 7.16 16.86
C HIS A 80 -1.78 7.93 18.01
N SER A 81 -3.10 7.76 18.12
CA SER A 81 -3.94 8.28 19.20
C SER A 81 -3.81 9.80 19.38
N HIS A 82 -3.86 10.57 18.29
CA HIS A 82 -3.65 12.03 18.31
C HIS A 82 -2.35 12.42 19.02
N ASN A 83 -1.20 11.87 18.55
CA ASN A 83 0.14 12.12 19.12
C ASN A 83 0.31 11.70 20.59
N GLN A 84 -0.46 10.75 21.10
CA GLN A 84 -0.28 10.28 22.47
C GLN A 84 0.77 9.18 22.62
N VAL A 85 1.20 8.55 21.50
CA VAL A 85 2.31 7.59 21.49
C VAL A 85 3.59 8.34 21.14
N VAL A 86 4.25 8.88 22.14
CA VAL A 86 5.43 9.74 22.04
C VAL A 86 6.53 9.30 23.00
N PRO A 87 7.81 9.71 22.79
CA PRO A 87 8.91 9.37 23.69
C PRO A 87 8.57 9.62 25.17
N GLY A 88 8.92 8.65 26.02
CA GLY A 88 8.60 8.66 27.45
C GLY A 88 7.32 7.90 27.84
N LYS A 89 6.51 7.49 26.87
CA LYS A 89 5.35 6.62 27.12
C LYS A 89 5.78 5.18 27.39
N THR A 90 5.16 4.57 28.37
CA THR A 90 5.34 3.16 28.72
C THR A 90 4.33 2.27 28.00
N ILE A 91 4.53 0.96 28.08
CA ILE A 91 3.54 0.02 27.53
C ILE A 91 2.19 0.12 28.25
N GLU A 92 2.19 0.42 29.53
CA GLU A 92 0.94 0.58 30.31
C GLU A 92 0.19 1.85 29.86
N ASP A 93 0.88 2.94 29.51
CA ASP A 93 0.25 4.11 28.90
C ASP A 93 -0.43 3.75 27.57
N ILE A 94 0.24 2.96 26.74
CA ILE A 94 -0.30 2.52 25.43
C ILE A 94 -1.48 1.58 25.60
N LYS A 95 -1.40 0.61 26.54
CA LYS A 95 -2.54 -0.26 26.88
C LYS A 95 -3.74 0.55 27.31
N LYS A 96 -3.53 1.58 28.13
CA LYS A 96 -4.58 2.46 28.63
C LYS A 96 -5.31 3.20 27.50
N LEU A 97 -4.60 3.64 26.45
CA LEU A 97 -5.23 4.22 25.27
C LEU A 97 -6.21 3.25 24.58
N ARG A 98 -6.01 1.93 24.74
CA ARG A 98 -6.90 0.91 24.16
C ARG A 98 -8.07 0.59 25.08
N THR A 99 -7.82 0.49 26.39
CA THR A 99 -8.84 0.13 27.39
C THR A 99 -9.78 1.29 27.71
N ASP A 100 -9.29 2.52 27.74
CA ASP A 100 -10.09 3.71 28.02
C ASP A 100 -10.95 4.15 26.82
N HIS A 101 -10.64 3.63 25.62
CA HIS A 101 -11.36 3.97 24.38
C HIS A 101 -11.77 2.69 23.60
N PRO A 102 -12.68 1.87 24.15
CA PRO A 102 -13.08 0.61 23.52
C PRO A 102 -13.68 0.82 22.13
N GLY A 103 -13.30 -0.07 21.19
CA GLY A 103 -13.73 -0.02 19.81
C GLY A 103 -12.98 0.98 18.91
N ARG A 104 -12.31 1.98 19.50
CA ARG A 104 -11.50 2.97 18.76
C ARG A 104 -10.17 2.33 18.32
N GLY A 105 -9.82 2.48 17.05
CA GLY A 105 -8.50 2.09 16.52
C GLY A 105 -7.37 2.97 17.08
N PRO A 106 -6.10 2.60 16.88
CA PRO A 106 -4.97 3.43 17.31
C PRO A 106 -4.67 4.59 16.35
N HIS A 107 -5.04 4.45 15.09
CA HIS A 107 -4.56 5.30 14.00
C HIS A 107 -5.17 6.69 14.04
N THR A 108 -4.36 7.71 13.78
CA THR A 108 -4.83 9.08 13.52
C THR A 108 -4.86 9.27 12.00
N LEU A 109 -6.04 9.55 11.46
CA LEU A 109 -6.28 9.63 10.02
C LEU A 109 -6.53 11.08 9.62
N THR A 110 -5.69 11.64 8.76
CA THR A 110 -5.87 12.98 8.15
C THR A 110 -6.94 12.90 7.07
N GLY A 111 -7.95 13.75 7.15
CA GLY A 111 -9.15 13.77 6.32
C GLY A 111 -10.43 13.93 7.14
N PRO A 112 -11.65 13.79 6.53
CA PRO A 112 -11.90 13.33 5.16
C PRO A 112 -11.67 14.40 4.09
N ILE A 113 -11.17 13.97 2.94
CA ILE A 113 -11.03 14.80 1.75
C ILE A 113 -12.15 14.45 0.78
N TYR A 114 -12.97 15.44 0.42
CA TYR A 114 -14.03 15.28 -0.57
C TYR A 114 -13.47 15.53 -1.97
N VAL A 115 -13.72 14.61 -2.90
CA VAL A 115 -13.27 14.71 -4.29
C VAL A 115 -14.47 15.02 -5.19
N ASN A 116 -14.49 16.22 -5.77
CA ASN A 116 -15.56 16.64 -6.67
C ASN A 116 -15.72 15.68 -7.84
N GLY A 117 -16.96 15.32 -8.14
CA GLY A 117 -17.33 14.43 -9.24
C GLY A 117 -17.11 12.95 -8.96
N ALA A 118 -16.59 12.53 -7.81
CA ALA A 118 -16.53 11.12 -7.43
C ALA A 118 -17.93 10.63 -7.02
N GLU A 119 -18.40 9.56 -7.65
CA GLU A 119 -19.72 8.96 -7.40
C GLU A 119 -19.57 7.45 -7.12
N PRO A 120 -20.51 6.83 -6.39
CA PRO A 120 -20.49 5.39 -6.16
C PRO A 120 -20.36 4.59 -7.46
N GLY A 121 -19.42 3.65 -7.48
CA GLY A 121 -19.10 2.84 -8.67
C GLY A 121 -17.98 3.39 -9.55
N ASP A 122 -17.44 4.58 -9.23
CA ASP A 122 -16.20 5.06 -9.81
C ASP A 122 -14.98 4.41 -9.09
N VAL A 123 -13.78 4.69 -9.60
CA VAL A 123 -12.51 4.34 -8.96
C VAL A 123 -11.74 5.63 -8.66
N LEU A 124 -11.28 5.77 -7.43
CA LEU A 124 -10.32 6.81 -7.07
C LEU A 124 -8.91 6.29 -7.33
N LYS A 125 -8.13 7.05 -8.10
CA LYS A 125 -6.72 6.82 -8.38
C LYS A 125 -5.90 7.78 -7.53
N VAL A 126 -5.10 7.25 -6.61
CA VAL A 126 -4.27 8.03 -5.68
C VAL A 126 -2.80 7.69 -5.92
N LYS A 127 -2.07 8.62 -6.54
CA LYS A 127 -0.64 8.45 -6.80
C LYS A 127 0.16 9.03 -5.64
N LEU A 128 1.07 8.25 -5.08
CA LEU A 128 2.04 8.70 -4.08
C LEU A 128 3.22 9.38 -4.80
N ASN A 129 3.29 10.69 -4.75
CA ASN A 129 4.34 11.46 -5.43
C ASN A 129 5.61 11.56 -4.58
N ARG A 130 5.44 11.77 -3.27
CA ARG A 130 6.54 11.93 -2.32
C ARG A 130 6.10 11.56 -0.90
N ILE A 131 6.99 10.93 -0.15
CA ILE A 131 6.80 10.58 1.26
C ILE A 131 8.02 11.01 2.07
N VAL A 132 7.81 11.86 3.07
CA VAL A 132 8.88 12.32 3.96
C VAL A 132 8.49 12.02 5.41
N PRO A 133 9.08 11.01 6.05
CA PRO A 133 8.81 10.72 7.45
C PRO A 133 9.43 11.78 8.37
N ARG A 134 8.93 11.89 9.60
CA ARG A 134 9.62 12.59 10.68
C ARG A 134 10.80 11.75 11.17
N ALA A 135 11.80 12.37 11.81
CA ALA A 135 13.06 11.71 12.19
C ALA A 135 12.93 10.84 13.45
N TYR A 136 11.74 10.34 13.76
CA TYR A 136 11.52 9.42 14.88
C TYR A 136 10.48 8.34 14.51
N GLY A 137 10.60 7.20 15.14
CA GLY A 137 9.64 6.12 15.03
C GLY A 137 9.49 5.36 16.35
N VAL A 138 8.53 4.47 16.41
CA VAL A 138 8.30 3.59 17.55
C VAL A 138 7.90 2.21 17.07
N ASN A 139 8.40 1.18 17.76
CA ASN A 139 7.89 -0.18 17.65
C ASN A 139 7.50 -0.67 19.05
N PHE A 140 6.37 -1.34 19.17
CA PHE A 140 5.90 -1.88 20.44
C PHE A 140 5.02 -3.10 20.23
N ASN A 141 4.93 -3.96 21.26
CA ASN A 141 3.90 -4.98 21.36
C ASN A 141 2.95 -4.67 22.53
N VAL A 142 1.72 -5.15 22.47
CA VAL A 142 0.74 -5.00 23.57
C VAL A 142 0.43 -6.37 24.15
N PRO A 143 1.14 -6.77 25.23
CA PRO A 143 1.09 -8.13 25.77
C PRO A 143 -0.32 -8.52 26.22
N GLY A 144 -0.69 -9.77 25.94
CA GLY A 144 -1.98 -10.34 26.33
C GLY A 144 -3.19 -9.83 25.54
N MET A 145 -3.03 -8.80 24.67
CA MET A 145 -4.15 -8.18 23.96
C MET A 145 -4.02 -8.33 22.42
N PHE A 146 -2.87 -7.97 21.86
CA PHE A 146 -2.67 -7.85 20.42
C PHE A 146 -1.34 -8.46 19.98
N GLY A 147 -1.11 -8.51 18.67
CA GLY A 147 0.04 -9.17 18.04
C GLY A 147 -0.32 -10.59 17.60
N GLN A 148 0.60 -11.25 16.89
CA GLN A 148 0.40 -12.63 16.44
C GLN A 148 0.43 -13.63 17.63
N PHE A 149 1.26 -13.36 18.65
CA PHE A 149 1.49 -14.26 19.78
C PHE A 149 1.20 -13.60 21.14
N PRO A 150 -0.01 -13.08 21.39
CA PRO A 150 -0.30 -12.32 22.60
C PRO A 150 -0.21 -13.17 23.89
N LYS A 151 -0.38 -14.49 23.78
CA LYS A 151 -0.27 -15.42 24.91
C LYS A 151 1.17 -15.82 25.22
N ASP A 152 2.03 -15.81 24.22
CA ASP A 152 3.44 -16.19 24.36
C ASP A 152 4.31 -15.03 24.84
N PHE A 153 3.95 -13.79 24.48
CA PHE A 153 4.66 -12.56 24.87
C PHE A 153 3.84 -11.83 25.94
N GLN A 154 4.09 -12.18 27.21
CA GLN A 154 3.39 -11.59 28.36
C GLN A 154 4.02 -10.27 28.81
N ASP A 155 5.27 -10.02 28.40
CA ASP A 155 5.98 -8.77 28.67
C ASP A 155 5.82 -7.82 27.49
N GLY A 156 5.67 -6.52 27.79
CA GLY A 156 5.59 -5.45 26.78
C GLY A 156 6.92 -4.74 26.58
N GLN A 157 7.17 -4.32 25.36
CA GLN A 157 8.29 -3.45 25.01
C GLN A 157 7.78 -2.26 24.19
N VAL A 158 8.30 -1.07 24.49
CA VAL A 158 8.15 0.13 23.67
C VAL A 158 9.55 0.62 23.31
N LYS A 159 9.84 0.70 22.04
CA LYS A 159 11.16 1.08 21.51
C LYS A 159 10.99 2.31 20.63
N PHE A 160 11.42 3.46 21.14
CA PHE A 160 11.50 4.69 20.33
C PHE A 160 12.84 4.72 19.58
N LEU A 161 12.80 5.06 18.32
CA LEU A 161 13.90 4.99 17.38
C LEU A 161 14.14 6.36 16.77
N TYR A 162 15.40 6.75 16.59
CA TYR A 162 15.79 7.82 15.71
C TYR A 162 15.85 7.27 14.27
N LEU A 163 15.28 8.01 13.32
CA LEU A 163 15.33 7.69 11.90
C LEU A 163 16.40 8.56 11.23
N ASP A 164 17.49 7.95 10.79
CA ASP A 164 18.49 8.63 9.99
C ASP A 164 18.00 8.77 8.55
N LEU A 165 17.38 9.91 8.26
CA LEU A 165 16.79 10.18 6.95
C LEU A 165 17.85 10.45 5.87
N VAL A 166 19.10 10.71 6.24
CA VAL A 166 20.22 10.91 5.31
C VAL A 166 20.75 9.56 4.84
N ARG A 167 21.00 8.64 5.79
CA ARG A 167 21.44 7.27 5.50
C ARG A 167 20.28 6.34 5.12
N ASN A 168 19.05 6.80 5.32
CA ASN A 168 17.83 6.04 5.09
C ASN A 168 17.74 4.74 5.90
N VAL A 169 18.09 4.81 7.19
CA VAL A 169 18.07 3.68 8.11
C VAL A 169 17.52 4.07 9.48
N ALA A 170 17.02 3.08 10.23
CA ALA A 170 16.79 3.15 11.66
C ALA A 170 17.70 2.17 12.38
N GLU A 171 18.48 2.62 13.36
CA GLU A 171 19.19 1.71 14.26
C GLU A 171 18.16 1.11 15.24
N PHE A 172 17.72 -0.12 14.93
CA PHE A 172 16.71 -0.82 15.73
C PHE A 172 17.27 -1.33 17.04
N LEU A 173 18.52 -1.78 17.01
CA LEU A 173 19.36 -2.20 18.13
C LEU A 173 20.80 -1.73 17.85
N PRO A 174 21.68 -1.61 18.86
CA PRO A 174 23.08 -1.29 18.62
C PRO A 174 23.71 -2.23 17.59
N GLY A 175 24.11 -1.67 16.44
CA GLY A 175 24.70 -2.42 15.32
C GLY A 175 23.69 -3.20 14.46
N VAL A 176 22.39 -2.93 14.59
CA VAL A 176 21.33 -3.50 13.72
C VAL A 176 20.57 -2.37 13.05
N GLU A 177 20.77 -2.20 11.76
CA GLU A 177 20.16 -1.15 10.95
C GLU A 177 19.04 -1.71 10.06
N VAL A 178 17.83 -1.18 10.25
CA VAL A 178 16.67 -1.48 9.39
C VAL A 178 16.60 -0.41 8.31
N PRO A 179 16.68 -0.76 7.01
CA PRO A 179 16.51 0.19 5.92
C PRO A 179 15.10 0.80 5.96
N LEU A 180 15.01 2.13 5.83
CA LEU A 180 13.73 2.82 5.75
C LEU A 180 13.10 2.58 4.38
N ARG A 181 11.80 2.35 4.41
CA ARG A 181 10.95 2.21 3.24
C ARG A 181 9.58 2.80 3.55
N PRO A 182 9.45 4.14 3.63
CA PRO A 182 8.24 4.78 4.13
C PRO A 182 7.03 4.52 3.25
N PHE A 183 5.88 4.24 3.88
CA PHE A 183 4.61 4.05 3.21
C PHE A 183 3.43 4.30 4.16
N PRO A 184 2.24 4.71 3.66
CA PRO A 184 1.04 4.77 4.49
C PRO A 184 0.51 3.35 4.73
N GLY A 185 0.49 2.89 5.98
CA GLY A 185 -0.19 1.65 6.38
C GLY A 185 -1.67 1.77 6.10
N THR A 186 -2.24 2.95 6.39
CA THR A 186 -3.64 3.26 6.16
C THR A 186 -3.82 4.35 5.08
N LEU A 187 -4.49 3.98 3.99
CA LEU A 187 -5.06 4.89 3.01
C LEU A 187 -6.38 4.29 2.50
N GLY A 188 -7.48 5.02 2.65
CA GLY A 188 -8.78 4.49 2.27
C GLY A 188 -9.86 5.56 2.12
N VAL A 189 -11.00 5.11 1.60
CA VAL A 189 -12.19 5.92 1.36
C VAL A 189 -13.34 5.52 2.28
N ALA A 190 -14.43 6.30 2.29
CA ALA A 190 -15.62 5.98 3.07
C ALA A 190 -16.26 4.67 2.60
N ARG A 191 -16.79 3.90 3.55
CA ARG A 191 -17.63 2.72 3.28
C ARG A 191 -19.04 3.15 2.88
N ALA A 192 -19.74 2.27 2.16
CA ALA A 192 -21.08 2.57 1.61
C ALA A 192 -22.14 2.86 2.69
N ALA A 193 -22.17 2.04 3.75
CA ALA A 193 -23.14 2.26 4.82
C ALA A 193 -22.69 3.40 5.75
N PRO A 194 -23.65 4.23 6.25
CA PRO A 194 -23.33 5.27 7.23
C PRO A 194 -22.81 4.69 8.53
N GLY A 195 -21.91 5.42 9.21
CA GLY A 195 -21.45 5.06 10.56
C GLY A 195 -19.97 5.27 10.77
N ARG A 196 -19.56 4.92 11.99
CA ARG A 196 -18.16 4.88 12.43
C ARG A 196 -17.60 3.49 12.28
N TYR A 197 -16.55 3.36 11.49
CA TYR A 197 -15.85 2.11 11.28
C TYR A 197 -14.45 2.20 11.88
N SER A 198 -14.08 1.17 12.67
CA SER A 198 -12.73 1.11 13.25
C SER A 198 -11.66 1.24 12.16
N SER A 199 -10.62 2.01 12.44
CA SER A 199 -9.47 2.16 11.55
C SER A 199 -8.61 0.91 11.42
N VAL A 200 -8.84 -0.13 12.27
CA VAL A 200 -7.98 -1.32 12.33
C VAL A 200 -8.13 -2.25 11.13
N PRO A 201 -9.34 -2.77 10.74
CA PRO A 201 -9.42 -3.74 9.67
C PRO A 201 -9.37 -3.09 8.28
N PRO A 202 -8.59 -3.65 7.35
CA PRO A 202 -8.65 -3.30 5.94
C PRO A 202 -9.87 -3.93 5.23
N GLY A 203 -10.13 -3.49 3.99
CA GLY A 203 -11.20 -4.07 3.19
C GLY A 203 -11.30 -3.51 1.77
N GLU A 204 -12.48 -3.62 1.20
CA GLU A 204 -12.83 -3.14 -0.14
C GLU A 204 -12.64 -1.62 -0.31
N PHE A 205 -12.65 -0.88 0.78
CA PHE A 205 -12.44 0.57 0.84
C PHE A 205 -10.96 0.96 0.99
N GLY A 206 -10.03 0.01 0.96
CA GLY A 206 -8.63 0.20 1.33
C GLY A 206 -8.45 0.11 2.84
N GLY A 207 -8.18 1.25 3.47
CA GLY A 207 -7.96 1.34 4.92
C GLY A 207 -6.58 0.85 5.33
N ASN A 208 -6.51 0.13 6.43
CA ASN A 208 -5.29 -0.36 7.06
C ASN A 208 -4.74 -1.61 6.35
N MET A 209 -4.22 -1.42 5.14
CA MET A 209 -3.77 -2.52 4.26
C MET A 209 -2.40 -3.08 4.66
N ASP A 210 -1.53 -2.25 5.23
CA ASP A 210 -0.16 -2.58 5.64
C ASP A 210 0.64 -3.31 4.57
N ILE A 211 0.55 -2.79 3.34
CA ILE A 211 1.28 -3.32 2.20
C ILE A 211 2.57 -2.52 2.03
N ARG A 212 3.68 -3.05 2.53
CA ARG A 212 5.00 -2.37 2.52
C ARG A 212 5.54 -2.04 1.13
N ASP A 213 4.91 -2.55 0.07
CA ASP A 213 5.23 -2.23 -1.32
C ASP A 213 4.47 -1.00 -1.84
N PHE A 214 3.59 -0.38 -1.02
CA PHE A 214 2.85 0.83 -1.32
C PHE A 214 3.66 2.09 -0.97
N VAL A 215 4.78 2.27 -1.62
CA VAL A 215 5.78 3.32 -1.38
C VAL A 215 5.65 4.50 -2.36
N GLU A 216 6.49 5.53 -2.18
CA GLU A 216 6.65 6.63 -3.13
C GLU A 216 6.79 6.13 -4.58
N GLY A 217 6.12 6.79 -5.51
CA GLY A 217 6.09 6.41 -6.93
C GLY A 217 5.04 5.37 -7.30
N THR A 218 4.32 4.81 -6.33
CA THR A 218 3.22 3.86 -6.58
C THR A 218 1.86 4.56 -6.64
N THR A 219 0.83 3.84 -7.10
CA THR A 219 -0.52 4.36 -7.27
C THR A 219 -1.54 3.38 -6.73
N LEU A 220 -2.41 3.82 -5.83
CA LEU A 220 -3.56 3.05 -5.37
C LEU A 220 -4.77 3.34 -6.28
N PHE A 221 -5.50 2.29 -6.63
CA PHE A 221 -6.82 2.32 -7.23
C PHE A 221 -7.80 1.73 -6.22
N VAL A 222 -8.77 2.53 -5.76
CA VAL A 222 -9.72 2.10 -4.73
C VAL A 222 -11.15 2.40 -5.19
N PRO A 223 -12.12 1.46 -5.00
CA PRO A 223 -13.51 1.68 -5.39
C PRO A 223 -14.16 2.79 -4.56
N VAL A 224 -14.95 3.64 -5.21
CA VAL A 224 -15.73 4.70 -4.58
C VAL A 224 -17.10 4.15 -4.16
N HIS A 225 -17.44 4.31 -2.88
CA HIS A 225 -18.70 3.78 -2.31
C HIS A 225 -19.73 4.87 -1.97
N VAL A 226 -19.27 6.13 -1.78
CA VAL A 226 -20.13 7.27 -1.48
C VAL A 226 -19.75 8.46 -2.35
N LYS A 227 -20.69 9.40 -2.54
CA LYS A 227 -20.44 10.65 -3.24
C LYS A 227 -19.26 11.40 -2.60
N GLY A 228 -18.33 11.88 -3.41
CA GLY A 228 -17.10 12.54 -2.98
C GLY A 228 -16.03 11.60 -2.44
N ALA A 229 -16.23 10.29 -2.49
CA ALA A 229 -15.32 9.25 -2.01
C ALA A 229 -14.98 9.34 -0.52
N LEU A 230 -14.66 10.53 0.00
CA LEU A 230 -14.13 10.81 1.34
C LEU A 230 -12.84 10.03 1.60
N LEU A 231 -11.71 10.64 1.29
CA LEU A 231 -10.38 10.03 1.39
C LEU A 231 -9.71 10.37 2.71
N TRP A 232 -9.08 9.40 3.37
CA TRP A 232 -8.21 9.56 4.53
C TRP A 232 -6.89 8.85 4.33
N SER A 233 -5.85 9.35 5.01
CA SER A 233 -4.59 8.63 5.20
C SER A 233 -4.00 8.89 6.57
N GLY A 234 -3.25 7.93 7.07
CA GLY A 234 -2.56 7.98 8.36
C GLY A 234 -1.79 6.70 8.60
N ASP A 235 -1.52 6.39 9.88
CA ASP A 235 -0.81 5.15 10.19
C ASP A 235 0.46 5.03 9.36
N SER A 236 1.40 5.91 9.66
CA SER A 236 2.56 6.15 8.82
C SER A 236 3.71 5.24 9.24
N HIS A 237 4.18 4.41 8.34
CA HIS A 237 5.25 3.46 8.59
C HIS A 237 6.56 3.94 7.99
N ALA A 238 7.64 3.91 8.77
CA ALA A 238 8.99 4.16 8.28
C ALA A 238 9.61 2.89 7.66
N ALA A 239 9.28 1.72 8.21
CA ALA A 239 9.61 0.38 7.70
C ALA A 239 8.69 -0.65 8.35
N GLN A 240 8.39 -1.73 7.62
CA GLN A 240 7.60 -2.86 8.13
C GLN A 240 8.07 -4.16 7.49
N GLY A 241 8.09 -5.22 8.27
CA GLY A 241 8.21 -6.58 7.77
C GLY A 241 6.88 -7.10 7.22
N ASN A 242 6.93 -7.97 6.21
CA ASN A 242 5.74 -8.71 5.79
C ASN A 242 5.34 -9.70 6.91
N GLY A 243 4.13 -9.50 7.44
CA GLY A 243 3.58 -10.19 8.60
C GLY A 243 3.23 -9.27 9.77
N GLU A 244 4.01 -8.21 10.01
CA GLU A 244 3.77 -7.22 11.09
C GLU A 244 3.51 -7.87 12.48
N VAL A 245 4.29 -8.89 12.76
CA VAL A 245 3.95 -9.94 13.74
C VAL A 245 3.78 -9.49 15.18
N ASN A 246 4.49 -8.43 15.65
CA ASN A 246 4.37 -7.97 17.03
C ASN A 246 3.23 -6.97 17.27
N LEU A 247 2.52 -6.55 16.24
CA LEU A 247 1.43 -5.56 16.17
C LEU A 247 1.79 -4.28 15.41
N THR A 248 3.06 -3.88 15.36
CA THR A 248 3.48 -2.59 14.80
C THR A 248 4.61 -2.74 13.78
N ALA A 249 4.63 -1.81 12.86
CA ALA A 249 5.78 -1.46 12.03
C ALA A 249 6.85 -0.72 12.87
N ILE A 250 7.76 0.02 12.22
CA ILE A 250 8.36 1.22 12.81
C ILE A 250 7.38 2.35 12.50
N GLU A 251 6.46 2.58 13.45
CA GLU A 251 5.44 3.61 13.38
C GLU A 251 6.08 4.99 13.39
N THR A 252 5.56 5.92 12.59
CA THR A 252 6.04 7.31 12.54
C THR A 252 4.89 8.26 12.24
N ALA A 253 5.18 9.50 11.95
CA ALA A 253 4.30 10.45 11.29
C ALA A 253 5.01 10.99 10.04
N PHE A 254 4.26 11.34 9.01
CA PHE A 254 4.83 11.98 7.84
C PHE A 254 4.79 13.51 7.99
N LYS A 255 5.95 14.13 7.73
CA LYS A 255 6.04 15.57 7.50
C LYS A 255 5.41 15.93 6.15
N GLU A 256 5.47 15.00 5.19
CA GLU A 256 4.88 15.15 3.88
C GLU A 256 4.41 13.80 3.36
N LEU A 257 3.13 13.72 3.01
CA LEU A 257 2.54 12.72 2.15
C LEU A 257 1.91 13.45 0.97
N ASN A 258 2.60 13.47 -0.15
CA ASN A 258 2.19 14.20 -1.34
C ASN A 258 1.49 13.24 -2.30
N VAL A 259 0.20 13.47 -2.56
CA VAL A 259 -0.63 12.59 -3.39
C VAL A 259 -1.36 13.38 -4.48
N THR A 260 -1.41 12.84 -5.69
CA THR A 260 -2.30 13.32 -6.75
C THR A 260 -3.52 12.40 -6.82
N VAL A 261 -4.72 13.00 -6.82
CA VAL A 261 -5.99 12.27 -6.75
C VAL A 261 -6.78 12.48 -8.03
N GLU A 262 -7.15 11.38 -8.70
CA GLU A 262 -7.94 11.42 -9.93
C GLU A 262 -9.18 10.50 -9.81
N VAL A 263 -10.30 10.92 -10.38
CA VAL A 263 -11.51 10.10 -10.51
C VAL A 263 -11.53 9.39 -11.87
N ILE A 264 -11.60 8.07 -11.85
CA ILE A 264 -11.77 7.25 -13.07
C ILE A 264 -13.23 6.82 -13.15
N LYS A 265 -13.92 7.32 -14.17
CA LYS A 265 -15.31 7.02 -14.43
C LYS A 265 -15.49 5.66 -15.11
N GLY A 266 -16.58 4.97 -14.77
CA GLY A 266 -17.00 3.76 -15.48
C GLY A 266 -16.11 2.53 -15.32
N LYS A 267 -15.11 2.58 -14.44
CA LYS A 267 -14.27 1.43 -14.10
C LYS A 267 -14.76 0.82 -12.79
N LYS A 268 -15.05 -0.48 -12.80
CA LYS A 268 -15.43 -1.20 -11.58
C LYS A 268 -14.23 -1.96 -11.00
N LEU A 269 -14.10 -1.86 -9.70
CA LEU A 269 -13.18 -2.69 -8.90
C LEU A 269 -13.96 -3.22 -7.69
N ASP A 270 -13.76 -4.48 -7.34
CA ASP A 270 -14.33 -5.08 -6.12
C ASP A 270 -13.38 -4.90 -4.92
N MET A 271 -12.09 -4.86 -5.19
CA MET A 271 -11.02 -4.68 -4.21
C MET A 271 -10.01 -3.65 -4.70
N PRO A 272 -9.29 -2.96 -3.81
CA PRO A 272 -8.19 -2.09 -4.21
C PRO A 272 -7.13 -2.83 -5.03
N ARG A 273 -6.43 -2.08 -5.87
CA ARG A 273 -5.20 -2.53 -6.57
C ARG A 273 -4.14 -1.47 -6.43
N ILE A 274 -2.86 -1.88 -6.35
CA ILE A 274 -1.73 -0.95 -6.35
C ILE A 274 -0.92 -1.17 -7.61
N GLU A 275 -0.58 -0.07 -8.27
CA GLU A 275 0.34 -0.06 -9.39
C GLU A 275 1.71 0.44 -8.93
N THR A 276 2.75 -0.36 -9.19
CA THR A 276 4.16 0.03 -9.03
C THR A 276 4.81 0.21 -10.39
N PRO A 277 6.03 0.74 -10.49
CA PRO A 277 6.74 0.78 -11.77
C PRO A 277 6.84 -0.59 -12.46
N ALA A 278 7.04 -1.66 -11.72
CA ALA A 278 7.29 -3.00 -12.25
C ALA A 278 6.11 -3.97 -12.14
N ASN A 279 5.20 -3.75 -11.19
CA ASN A 279 4.17 -4.73 -10.85
C ASN A 279 2.79 -4.09 -10.69
N TRP A 280 1.76 -4.91 -10.82
CA TRP A 280 0.47 -4.68 -10.21
C TRP A 280 0.33 -5.54 -8.95
N ILE A 281 -0.25 -4.98 -7.90
CA ILE A 281 -0.48 -5.67 -6.64
C ILE A 281 -1.99 -5.88 -6.48
N THR A 282 -2.37 -7.13 -6.29
CA THR A 282 -3.72 -7.57 -5.93
C THR A 282 -3.71 -8.05 -4.48
N MET A 283 -4.85 -8.04 -3.79
CA MET A 283 -4.89 -8.31 -2.36
C MET A 283 -6.17 -9.01 -1.93
N GLY A 284 -6.11 -9.64 -0.76
CA GLY A 284 -7.25 -10.25 -0.09
C GLY A 284 -7.12 -10.13 1.42
N PHE A 285 -8.25 -9.92 2.10
CA PHE A 285 -8.31 -9.68 3.55
C PHE A 285 -9.42 -10.52 4.18
N ASP A 286 -9.09 -11.29 5.23
CA ASP A 286 -10.05 -12.03 6.04
C ASP A 286 -9.45 -12.29 7.44
N ALA A 287 -10.30 -12.59 8.43
CA ALA A 287 -9.84 -13.00 9.76
C ALA A 287 -9.05 -14.31 9.72
N ASP A 288 -9.34 -15.18 8.75
CA ASP A 288 -8.64 -16.41 8.45
C ASP A 288 -7.65 -16.21 7.31
N LEU A 289 -6.36 -16.49 7.54
CA LEU A 289 -5.31 -16.32 6.53
C LEU A 289 -5.51 -17.21 5.28
N ASN A 290 -6.16 -18.37 5.42
CA ASN A 290 -6.54 -19.21 4.28
C ASN A 290 -7.53 -18.46 3.37
N LYS A 291 -8.55 -17.82 3.95
CA LYS A 291 -9.53 -17.05 3.20
C LYS A 291 -8.95 -15.75 2.63
N ALA A 292 -8.03 -15.09 3.37
CA ALA A 292 -7.28 -13.95 2.84
C ALA A 292 -6.46 -14.35 1.60
N TRP A 293 -5.81 -15.52 1.63
CA TRP A 293 -5.13 -16.12 0.48
C TRP A 293 -6.10 -16.40 -0.68
N ASP A 294 -7.24 -17.03 -0.42
CA ASP A 294 -8.25 -17.34 -1.45
C ASP A 294 -8.76 -16.05 -2.12
N GLY A 295 -9.00 -15.00 -1.32
CA GLY A 295 -9.37 -13.68 -1.82
C GLY A 295 -8.27 -13.06 -2.71
N ALA A 296 -7.02 -13.06 -2.25
CA ALA A 296 -5.88 -12.54 -3.02
C ALA A 296 -5.67 -13.33 -4.32
N LYS A 297 -5.79 -14.68 -4.26
CA LYS A 297 -5.74 -15.58 -5.42
C LYS A 297 -6.83 -15.21 -6.43
N ALA A 298 -8.08 -15.09 -5.99
CA ALA A 298 -9.20 -14.73 -6.87
C ALA A 298 -8.98 -13.40 -7.57
N GLN A 299 -8.53 -12.36 -6.85
CA GLN A 299 -8.20 -11.05 -7.41
C GLN A 299 -7.03 -11.12 -8.39
N THR A 300 -6.02 -11.95 -8.12
CA THR A 300 -4.87 -12.16 -9.00
C THR A 300 -5.28 -12.87 -10.31
N VAL A 301 -6.05 -13.93 -10.20
CA VAL A 301 -6.56 -14.68 -11.35
C VAL A 301 -7.42 -13.78 -12.25
N ALA A 302 -8.35 -13.01 -11.65
CA ALA A 302 -9.16 -12.06 -12.39
C ALA A 302 -8.31 -11.00 -13.09
N TYR A 303 -7.31 -10.44 -12.40
CA TYR A 303 -6.38 -9.46 -12.97
C TYR A 303 -5.57 -10.04 -14.15
N LEU A 304 -4.96 -11.22 -13.98
CA LEU A 304 -4.18 -11.86 -15.03
C LEU A 304 -5.03 -12.26 -16.23
N GLY A 305 -6.27 -12.73 -15.97
CA GLY A 305 -7.25 -13.03 -17.03
C GLY A 305 -7.58 -11.77 -17.85
N GLU A 306 -7.86 -10.65 -17.19
CA GLU A 306 -8.12 -9.35 -17.81
C GLU A 306 -6.91 -8.86 -18.62
N GLN A 307 -5.71 -8.88 -18.04
CA GLN A 307 -4.51 -8.31 -18.66
C GLN A 307 -3.97 -9.14 -19.83
N ARG A 308 -4.14 -10.46 -19.79
CA ARG A 308 -3.59 -11.40 -20.78
C ARG A 308 -4.62 -11.92 -21.78
N GLY A 309 -5.91 -11.60 -21.58
CA GLY A 309 -6.99 -12.13 -22.40
C GLY A 309 -7.12 -13.66 -22.32
N ILE A 310 -6.85 -14.26 -21.15
CA ILE A 310 -6.86 -15.71 -20.93
C ILE A 310 -7.99 -16.11 -19.97
N ASN A 311 -8.45 -17.36 -20.04
CA ASN A 311 -9.47 -17.86 -19.13
C ASN A 311 -8.94 -18.08 -17.71
N ALA A 312 -9.85 -18.28 -16.75
CA ALA A 312 -9.51 -18.40 -15.33
C ALA A 312 -8.51 -19.52 -15.03
N LYS A 313 -8.63 -20.70 -15.69
CA LYS A 313 -7.70 -21.81 -15.50
C LYS A 313 -6.29 -21.45 -15.96
N ALA A 314 -6.15 -20.88 -17.15
CA ALA A 314 -4.84 -20.41 -17.66
C ALA A 314 -4.26 -19.27 -16.81
N ALA A 315 -5.12 -18.38 -16.26
CA ALA A 315 -4.70 -17.31 -15.36
C ALA A 315 -4.19 -17.86 -14.00
N GLU A 316 -4.80 -18.91 -13.46
CA GLU A 316 -4.34 -19.60 -12.26
C GLU A 316 -2.98 -20.28 -12.48
N GLU A 317 -2.81 -20.98 -13.60
CA GLU A 317 -1.52 -21.56 -13.98
C GLU A 317 -0.43 -20.49 -14.19
N ALA A 318 -0.80 -19.33 -14.75
CA ALA A 318 0.10 -18.20 -14.90
C ALA A 318 0.49 -17.62 -13.55
N MET A 319 -0.47 -17.45 -12.62
CA MET A 319 -0.21 -16.95 -11.27
C MET A 319 0.90 -17.73 -10.57
N VAL A 320 0.85 -19.05 -10.60
CA VAL A 320 1.88 -19.92 -9.98
C VAL A 320 3.28 -19.62 -10.54
N LYS A 321 3.38 -19.26 -11.81
CA LYS A 321 4.67 -19.01 -12.49
C LYS A 321 5.20 -17.60 -12.31
N VAL A 322 4.31 -16.61 -12.17
CA VAL A 322 4.73 -15.20 -12.24
C VAL A 322 4.47 -14.38 -10.99
N SER A 323 3.50 -14.75 -10.13
CA SER A 323 3.09 -13.90 -9.00
C SER A 323 3.93 -14.19 -7.75
N ASP A 324 4.37 -13.13 -7.06
CA ASP A 324 5.04 -13.21 -5.76
C ASP A 324 4.05 -12.79 -4.66
N CYS A 325 3.49 -13.77 -3.95
CA CYS A 325 2.49 -13.51 -2.91
C CYS A 325 3.14 -13.47 -1.53
N ARG A 326 2.69 -12.54 -0.70
CA ARG A 326 3.26 -12.20 0.60
C ARG A 326 2.16 -12.05 1.64
N VAL A 327 2.47 -12.34 2.89
CA VAL A 327 1.59 -12.05 4.01
C VAL A 327 1.81 -10.59 4.42
N SER A 328 0.85 -9.71 4.15
CA SER A 328 0.99 -8.26 4.44
C SER A 328 1.11 -8.04 5.95
N GLN A 329 0.11 -8.53 6.70
CA GLN A 329 0.01 -8.46 8.14
C GLN A 329 -0.93 -9.55 8.69
N VAL A 330 -0.80 -9.89 9.98
CA VAL A 330 -1.63 -10.90 10.66
C VAL A 330 -2.29 -10.39 11.94
N VAL A 331 -2.29 -9.07 12.17
CA VAL A 331 -2.63 -8.46 13.48
C VAL A 331 -3.84 -7.53 13.47
N ASN A 332 -4.43 -7.20 12.31
CA ASN A 332 -5.44 -6.15 12.17
C ASN A 332 -6.89 -6.66 12.11
N ILE A 333 -7.26 -7.65 12.94
CA ILE A 333 -8.59 -8.31 12.94
C ILE A 333 -8.83 -9.08 11.63
N LYS A 334 -8.57 -8.44 10.49
CA LYS A 334 -8.48 -9.08 9.17
C LYS A 334 -7.02 -9.16 8.75
N LYS A 335 -6.52 -10.36 8.58
CA LYS A 335 -5.19 -10.64 8.04
C LYS A 335 -5.15 -10.31 6.55
N GLY A 336 -3.97 -9.99 6.03
CA GLY A 336 -3.79 -9.59 4.64
C GLY A 336 -2.82 -10.49 3.87
N VAL A 337 -3.17 -10.81 2.64
CA VAL A 337 -2.27 -11.37 1.63
C VAL A 337 -2.30 -10.47 0.41
N HIS A 338 -1.14 -10.18 -0.16
CA HIS A 338 -1.02 -9.45 -1.42
C HIS A 338 -0.08 -10.17 -2.38
N CYS A 339 -0.34 -10.03 -3.68
CA CYS A 339 0.44 -10.67 -4.74
C CYS A 339 0.98 -9.61 -5.70
N LEU A 340 2.29 -9.60 -5.91
CA LEU A 340 2.95 -8.80 -6.93
C LEU A 340 2.90 -9.53 -8.27
N ASN A 341 2.29 -8.90 -9.25
CA ASN A 341 2.11 -9.43 -10.61
C ASN A 341 2.93 -8.59 -11.58
N PRO A 342 4.00 -9.12 -12.18
CA PRO A 342 4.86 -8.37 -13.09
C PRO A 342 4.07 -7.78 -14.28
N LYS A 343 4.38 -6.54 -14.64
CA LYS A 343 3.87 -5.91 -15.87
C LYS A 343 4.47 -6.53 -17.12
N ASP A 344 5.71 -7.01 -17.04
CA ASP A 344 6.33 -7.79 -18.10
C ASP A 344 5.68 -9.17 -18.15
N VAL A 345 4.97 -9.44 -19.23
CA VAL A 345 4.25 -10.71 -19.46
C VAL A 345 5.18 -11.92 -19.60
N ASN A 346 6.47 -11.69 -19.90
CA ASN A 346 7.50 -12.73 -20.03
C ASN A 346 8.26 -12.96 -18.72
N ALA A 347 8.03 -12.13 -17.69
CA ALA A 347 8.66 -12.34 -16.40
C ALA A 347 8.22 -13.67 -15.80
N THR A 348 9.18 -14.44 -15.32
CA THR A 348 8.93 -15.62 -14.49
C THR A 348 9.35 -15.30 -13.08
N ASN A 349 8.49 -15.58 -12.11
CA ASN A 349 8.85 -15.49 -10.72
C ASN A 349 9.28 -16.89 -10.25
N ASN A 350 10.49 -16.97 -9.70
CA ASN A 350 10.97 -18.22 -9.09
C ASN A 350 10.38 -18.44 -7.68
N SER A 351 9.08 -18.16 -7.49
CA SER A 351 8.43 -18.35 -6.18
C SER A 351 8.52 -19.81 -5.68
N GLY A 352 8.67 -20.78 -6.60
CA GLY A 352 8.91 -22.18 -6.26
C GLY A 352 10.34 -22.50 -5.78
N SER A 353 11.31 -21.59 -5.95
CA SER A 353 12.71 -21.74 -5.53
C SER A 353 13.07 -20.90 -4.29
N ARG A 354 12.09 -20.60 -3.41
CA ARG A 354 12.36 -19.89 -2.16
C ARG A 354 13.30 -20.71 -1.29
N PRO A 355 14.30 -20.08 -0.64
CA PRO A 355 15.20 -20.81 0.23
C PRO A 355 14.44 -21.45 1.39
N THR A 356 14.78 -22.69 1.70
CA THR A 356 14.22 -23.47 2.83
C THR A 356 15.16 -23.57 4.01
N ALA A 357 16.37 -23.07 3.86
CA ALA A 357 17.40 -22.98 4.90
C ALA A 357 18.20 -21.68 4.74
N ASP A 358 18.97 -21.33 5.76
CA ASP A 358 19.85 -20.15 5.75
C ASP A 358 20.76 -20.13 4.51
N THR A 359 20.91 -18.95 3.92
CA THR A 359 21.85 -18.68 2.84
C THR A 359 22.99 -17.79 3.34
N ALA A 360 23.92 -17.41 2.47
CA ALA A 360 24.95 -16.43 2.80
C ALA A 360 24.35 -15.07 3.21
N GLU A 361 23.23 -14.66 2.56
CA GLU A 361 22.61 -13.34 2.70
C GLU A 361 21.40 -13.32 3.63
N LEU A 362 20.75 -14.48 3.87
CA LEU A 362 19.46 -14.56 4.54
C LEU A 362 19.47 -15.55 5.71
N TYR A 363 18.81 -15.21 6.81
CA TYR A 363 18.22 -16.15 7.74
C TYR A 363 16.88 -16.60 7.19
N VAL A 364 16.53 -17.89 7.34
CA VAL A 364 15.32 -18.49 6.75
C VAL A 364 14.60 -19.35 7.78
N ALA A 365 13.31 -19.11 7.93
CA ALA A 365 12.41 -19.97 8.69
C ALA A 365 11.20 -20.34 7.84
N VAL A 366 10.78 -21.60 7.88
CA VAL A 366 9.69 -22.12 7.06
C VAL A 366 8.66 -22.81 7.94
N GLY A 367 7.39 -22.50 7.67
CA GLY A 367 6.26 -23.22 8.22
C GLY A 367 5.52 -23.99 7.12
N ASN A 368 5.11 -25.20 7.43
CA ASN A 368 4.39 -26.09 6.52
C ASN A 368 3.24 -26.77 7.26
N ASP A 369 2.01 -26.47 6.89
CA ASP A 369 0.79 -27.09 7.41
C ASP A 369 -0.32 -26.99 6.34
N ALA A 370 -1.38 -27.76 6.47
CA ALA A 370 -2.59 -27.59 5.65
C ALA A 370 -3.32 -26.27 5.95
N ASP A 371 -3.11 -25.71 7.14
CA ASP A 371 -3.63 -24.44 7.59
C ASP A 371 -2.55 -23.35 7.48
N MET A 372 -2.75 -22.35 6.62
CA MET A 372 -1.81 -21.25 6.41
C MET A 372 -1.59 -20.40 7.68
N ASN A 373 -2.55 -20.33 8.59
CA ASN A 373 -2.35 -19.65 9.87
C ASN A 373 -1.25 -20.37 10.67
N LYS A 374 -1.30 -21.70 10.76
CA LYS A 374 -0.27 -22.50 11.45
C LYS A 374 1.09 -22.41 10.76
N SER A 375 1.10 -22.41 9.44
CA SER A 375 2.34 -22.22 8.68
C SER A 375 2.97 -20.86 8.95
N MET A 376 2.17 -19.80 9.00
CA MET A 376 2.64 -18.46 9.34
C MET A 376 3.15 -18.41 10.80
N ASP A 377 2.42 -19.02 11.75
CA ASP A 377 2.83 -19.09 13.16
C ASP A 377 4.17 -19.84 13.32
N ALA A 378 4.33 -20.98 12.64
CA ALA A 378 5.58 -21.75 12.68
C ALA A 378 6.76 -21.00 12.06
N ALA A 379 6.57 -20.37 10.89
CA ALA A 379 7.61 -19.64 10.20
C ALA A 379 8.07 -18.40 11.01
N SER A 380 7.12 -17.58 11.49
CA SER A 380 7.46 -16.37 12.26
C SER A 380 8.05 -16.67 13.62
N MET A 381 7.50 -17.65 14.38
CA MET A 381 8.11 -18.08 15.64
C MET A 381 9.47 -18.73 15.43
N GLY A 382 9.63 -19.49 14.33
CA GLY A 382 10.91 -20.05 13.92
C GLY A 382 11.97 -18.97 13.69
N MET A 383 11.62 -17.88 12.99
CA MET A 383 12.52 -16.74 12.79
C MET A 383 12.88 -16.04 14.09
N ILE A 384 11.91 -15.82 14.99
CA ILE A 384 12.17 -15.21 16.31
C ILE A 384 13.18 -16.04 17.10
N LYS A 385 13.01 -17.37 17.16
CA LYS A 385 13.94 -18.28 17.82
C LYS A 385 15.33 -18.27 17.16
N LEU A 386 15.37 -18.28 15.83
CA LEU A 386 16.61 -18.23 15.06
C LEU A 386 17.44 -16.97 15.38
N LEU A 387 16.76 -15.81 15.48
CA LEU A 387 17.40 -14.54 15.85
C LEU A 387 17.94 -14.56 17.29
N GLN A 388 17.23 -15.18 18.24
CA GLN A 388 17.74 -15.39 19.59
C GLN A 388 18.99 -16.27 19.58
N GLU A 389 18.96 -17.41 18.91
CA GLU A 389 20.05 -18.38 18.85
C GLU A 389 21.28 -17.85 18.10
N LYS A 390 21.09 -17.24 16.93
CA LYS A 390 22.20 -16.82 16.05
C LYS A 390 22.77 -15.44 16.38
N LYS A 391 21.95 -14.57 17.01
CA LYS A 391 22.30 -13.17 17.26
C LYS A 391 22.26 -12.78 18.74
N GLY A 392 21.87 -13.70 19.63
CA GLY A 392 21.81 -13.44 21.07
C GLY A 392 20.78 -12.38 21.45
N LEU A 393 19.77 -12.14 20.60
CA LEU A 393 18.74 -11.14 20.87
C LEU A 393 17.84 -11.59 22.03
N SER A 394 17.35 -10.62 22.81
CA SER A 394 16.25 -10.91 23.72
C SER A 394 15.01 -11.36 22.93
N ARG A 395 14.09 -12.07 23.58
CA ARG A 395 12.87 -12.54 22.95
C ARG A 395 12.02 -11.38 22.40
N LEU A 396 11.94 -10.28 23.13
CA LEU A 396 11.20 -9.09 22.74
C LEU A 396 11.89 -8.33 21.59
N ASP A 397 13.23 -8.22 21.63
CA ASP A 397 13.98 -7.58 20.54
C ASP A 397 13.86 -8.39 19.24
N ALA A 398 13.92 -9.72 19.31
CA ALA A 398 13.74 -10.59 18.16
C ALA A 398 12.31 -10.46 17.57
N TYR A 399 11.28 -10.36 18.44
CA TYR A 399 9.89 -10.19 18.04
C TYR A 399 9.66 -8.83 17.36
N GLY A 400 10.17 -7.74 17.97
CA GLY A 400 10.08 -6.40 17.40
C GLY A 400 10.84 -6.28 16.07
N LEU A 401 12.07 -6.83 15.99
CA LEU A 401 12.84 -6.82 14.75
C LEU A 401 12.19 -7.65 13.64
N ALA A 402 11.60 -8.80 13.98
CA ALA A 402 10.84 -9.62 13.03
C ALA A 402 9.65 -8.82 12.48
N SER A 403 8.92 -8.09 13.31
CA SER A 403 7.81 -7.24 12.87
C SER A 403 8.25 -6.10 11.95
N ALA A 404 9.38 -5.47 12.26
CA ALA A 404 9.88 -4.32 11.50
C ALA A 404 10.56 -4.68 10.16
N ALA A 405 11.12 -5.90 10.02
CA ALA A 405 12.02 -6.20 8.90
C ALA A 405 11.90 -7.59 8.26
N MET A 406 11.27 -8.57 8.91
CA MET A 406 11.09 -9.91 8.36
C MET A 406 10.21 -9.89 7.09
N ASP A 407 10.50 -10.76 6.12
CA ASP A 407 9.72 -10.86 4.87
C ASP A 407 9.09 -12.23 4.76
N CYS A 408 7.78 -12.33 5.11
CA CYS A 408 7.02 -13.57 5.03
C CYS A 408 6.26 -13.69 3.71
N ARG A 409 6.54 -14.74 2.96
CA ARG A 409 5.99 -14.99 1.64
C ARG A 409 5.28 -16.33 1.59
N VAL A 410 4.22 -16.37 0.80
CA VAL A 410 3.51 -17.60 0.49
C VAL A 410 4.37 -18.45 -0.46
N GLY A 411 4.69 -19.67 -0.06
CA GLY A 411 5.43 -20.65 -0.86
C GLY A 411 4.51 -21.53 -1.71
N ALA A 412 4.82 -22.82 -1.78
CA ALA A 412 3.95 -23.78 -2.46
C ALA A 412 2.62 -23.94 -1.70
N VAL A 413 1.52 -23.93 -2.43
CA VAL A 413 0.17 -24.10 -1.90
C VAL A 413 -0.50 -25.28 -2.59
N SER A 414 -0.98 -26.25 -1.78
CA SER A 414 -1.83 -27.35 -2.18
C SER A 414 -2.89 -27.59 -1.12
N ASP A 415 -3.81 -28.52 -1.35
CA ASP A 415 -4.87 -28.86 -0.38
C ASP A 415 -4.31 -29.39 0.95
N VAL A 416 -3.14 -30.02 0.91
CA VAL A 416 -2.51 -30.69 2.07
C VAL A 416 -1.33 -29.91 2.65
N ASN A 417 -0.86 -28.85 1.98
CA ASN A 417 0.27 -28.04 2.45
C ASN A 417 0.21 -26.64 1.90
N LYS A 418 0.37 -25.65 2.78
CA LYS A 418 0.43 -24.22 2.48
C LYS A 418 1.68 -23.63 3.13
N ALA A 419 2.79 -23.64 2.39
CA ALA A 419 4.07 -23.20 2.91
C ALA A 419 4.12 -21.67 3.09
N VAL A 420 4.70 -21.22 4.19
CA VAL A 420 5.11 -19.82 4.43
C VAL A 420 6.60 -19.78 4.70
N HIS A 421 7.31 -18.93 3.95
CA HIS A 421 8.74 -18.71 4.08
C HIS A 421 8.99 -17.31 4.63
N CYS A 422 9.54 -17.19 5.83
CA CYS A 422 9.95 -15.94 6.41
C CYS A 422 11.46 -15.81 6.32
N VAL A 423 11.95 -14.69 5.79
CA VAL A 423 13.38 -14.42 5.62
C VAL A 423 13.78 -13.12 6.30
N MET A 424 15.03 -13.04 6.76
CA MET A 424 15.61 -11.85 7.37
C MET A 424 16.99 -11.58 6.76
N PRO A 425 17.24 -10.39 6.17
CA PRO A 425 18.53 -10.05 5.60
C PRO A 425 19.65 -10.00 6.65
N LYS A 426 20.80 -10.62 6.36
CA LYS A 426 21.97 -10.63 7.25
C LYS A 426 22.75 -9.31 7.22
N ASN A 427 22.64 -8.54 6.17
CA ASN A 427 23.32 -7.25 5.99
C ASN A 427 22.77 -6.11 6.88
N MET A 428 21.70 -6.36 7.64
CA MET A 428 21.22 -5.43 8.66
C MET A 428 22.14 -5.35 9.88
N TRP A 429 22.97 -6.38 10.12
CA TRP A 429 23.99 -6.38 11.16
C TRP A 429 25.25 -5.73 10.62
N VAL A 430 25.45 -4.45 10.97
CA VAL A 430 26.61 -3.67 10.55
C VAL A 430 27.78 -3.86 11.54
N ALA A 431 28.98 -4.02 11.01
CA ALA A 431 30.19 -4.03 11.85
C ALA A 431 30.36 -2.63 12.49
N LYS A 432 30.63 -2.61 13.80
CA LYS A 432 31.01 -1.39 14.51
C LYS A 432 32.41 -0.96 14.13
#